data_a2812bb75c1d2e7074c85b2f716d00a1
#
_entry.id   a2812bb75c1d2e7074c85b2f716d00a1
#
_cell.length_a   1.000
_cell.length_b   1.000
_cell.length_c   1.000
_cell.angle_alpha   90.00
_cell.angle_beta   90.00
_cell.angle_gamma   90.00
#
_symmetry.space_group_name_H-M   'P 1'
#
loop_
_entity.id
_entity.type
_entity.pdbx_description
1 polymer ?
#
loop_
_entity_poly.entity_id
_entity_poly.type
_entity_poly.pdbx_seq_one_letter_code
_entity_poly.pdbx_strand_id
1 'polypeptide(L)'
;RTYNVSNAPVVILGGGRVGRATGRALAKRGLDYRIVEILPERIKNRDPAKYVQGDAADLDVLKRAGILEAPTVIVTTHDDDLNVYLTIYCRRLRSDIQIISRATRERIVATLHRAGSDIVMSYASIGASSLVNLLRGGRVLMVTEGLDIFRVDVPSSLADKRIADSSIRQRTGCHVIAMSIEGRERIIPGPDEVLPAHAQMVLIGSMEAEKQFLEVFGGGSAEG
;
A
#
# COMPACT_ATOMS: atom_id res chain seq x y z
N ARG A 1 14.40 -1.35 2.21
CA ARG A 1 14.77 -2.45 1.27
C ARG A 1 14.52 -1.97 -0.14
N THR A 2 15.55 -1.97 -0.97
CA THR A 2 15.50 -1.60 -2.39
C THR A 2 14.60 -2.61 -3.10
N TYR A 3 13.63 -2.13 -3.88
CA TYR A 3 12.86 -3.00 -4.76
C TYR A 3 13.82 -3.68 -5.74
N ASN A 4 14.01 -4.98 -5.59
CA ASN A 4 14.71 -5.78 -6.59
C ASN A 4 13.83 -5.79 -7.85
N VAL A 5 14.24 -5.08 -8.88
CA VAL A 5 13.64 -5.15 -10.22
C VAL A 5 14.12 -6.46 -10.83
N SER A 6 13.55 -7.56 -10.38
CA SER A 6 13.72 -8.87 -11.01
C SER A 6 12.74 -8.96 -12.17
N ASN A 7 13.19 -9.46 -13.33
CA ASN A 7 12.30 -9.81 -14.44
C ASN A 7 11.44 -11.06 -14.15
N ALA A 8 11.60 -11.67 -12.98
CA ALA A 8 10.82 -12.83 -12.58
C ALA A 8 9.38 -12.44 -12.19
N PRO A 9 8.40 -13.32 -12.41
CA PRO A 9 7.00 -13.03 -12.14
C PRO A 9 6.72 -12.90 -10.64
N VAL A 10 5.79 -12.01 -10.28
CA VAL A 10 5.19 -11.98 -8.95
C VAL A 10 4.30 -13.21 -8.80
N VAL A 11 4.46 -13.97 -7.72
CA VAL A 11 3.63 -15.15 -7.45
C VAL A 11 2.44 -14.75 -6.58
N ILE A 12 1.23 -15.12 -7.01
CA ILE A 12 -0.02 -14.84 -6.31
C ILE A 12 -0.65 -16.17 -5.90
N LEU A 13 -0.83 -16.39 -4.61
CA LEU A 13 -1.46 -17.59 -4.07
C LEU A 13 -2.95 -17.34 -3.81
N GLY A 14 -3.79 -17.93 -4.64
CA GLY A 14 -5.24 -17.78 -4.64
C GLY A 14 -5.76 -16.98 -5.84
N GLY A 15 -6.46 -17.67 -6.77
CA GLY A 15 -7.10 -17.10 -7.97
C GLY A 15 -8.52 -16.57 -7.72
N GLY A 16 -8.84 -16.18 -6.49
CA GLY A 16 -10.10 -15.55 -6.13
C GLY A 16 -10.24 -14.12 -6.69
N ARG A 17 -11.24 -13.37 -6.22
CA ARG A 17 -11.49 -11.99 -6.68
C ARG A 17 -10.27 -11.09 -6.51
N VAL A 18 -9.61 -11.17 -5.36
CA VAL A 18 -8.44 -10.33 -5.03
C VAL A 18 -7.24 -10.71 -5.89
N GLY A 19 -6.85 -11.99 -5.90
CA GLY A 19 -5.68 -12.42 -6.68
C GLY A 19 -5.81 -12.07 -8.17
N ARG A 20 -7.01 -12.26 -8.76
CA ARG A 20 -7.26 -11.85 -10.15
C ARG A 20 -7.22 -10.33 -10.35
N ALA A 21 -7.74 -9.56 -9.39
CA ALA A 21 -7.67 -8.09 -9.47
C ALA A 21 -6.22 -7.61 -9.38
N THR A 22 -5.44 -8.20 -8.47
CA THR A 22 -4.01 -7.94 -8.33
C THR A 22 -3.24 -8.28 -9.60
N GLY A 23 -3.46 -9.46 -10.18
CA GLY A 23 -2.82 -9.85 -11.44
C GLY A 23 -3.11 -8.86 -12.58
N ARG A 24 -4.38 -8.42 -12.72
CA ARG A 24 -4.72 -7.39 -13.71
C ARG A 24 -4.04 -6.03 -13.45
N ALA A 25 -3.91 -5.66 -12.17
CA ALA A 25 -3.25 -4.41 -11.80
C ALA A 25 -1.74 -4.46 -12.07
N LEU A 26 -1.10 -5.61 -11.85
CA LEU A 26 0.30 -5.84 -12.21
C LEU A 26 0.50 -5.78 -13.72
N ALA A 27 -0.35 -6.49 -14.50
CA ALA A 27 -0.29 -6.47 -15.96
C ALA A 27 -0.40 -5.05 -16.55
N LYS A 28 -1.30 -4.21 -16.02
CA LYS A 28 -1.43 -2.80 -16.44
C LYS A 28 -0.17 -1.97 -16.20
N ARG A 29 0.70 -2.42 -15.30
CA ARG A 29 1.99 -1.78 -14.97
C ARG A 29 3.19 -2.44 -15.66
N GLY A 30 2.94 -3.40 -16.56
CA GLY A 30 4.00 -4.13 -17.26
C GLY A 30 4.73 -5.14 -16.38
N LEU A 31 4.18 -5.51 -15.20
CA LEU A 31 4.76 -6.48 -14.30
C LEU A 31 4.22 -7.87 -14.58
N ASP A 32 5.11 -8.85 -14.73
CA ASP A 32 4.73 -10.24 -14.93
C ASP A 32 4.25 -10.88 -13.62
N TYR A 33 3.33 -11.85 -13.74
CA TYR A 33 2.77 -12.56 -12.59
C TYR A 33 2.36 -13.98 -12.94
N ARG A 34 2.26 -14.83 -11.90
CA ARG A 34 1.67 -16.17 -11.94
C ARG A 34 0.69 -16.30 -10.80
N ILE A 35 -0.50 -16.84 -11.09
CA ILE A 35 -1.54 -17.12 -10.08
C ILE A 35 -1.62 -18.62 -9.87
N VAL A 36 -1.42 -19.07 -8.63
CA VAL A 36 -1.68 -20.45 -8.21
C VAL A 36 -3.13 -20.54 -7.75
N GLU A 37 -3.90 -21.45 -8.33
CA GLU A 37 -5.30 -21.70 -7.97
C GLU A 37 -5.58 -23.21 -7.99
N ILE A 38 -6.22 -23.68 -6.93
CA ILE A 38 -6.53 -25.09 -6.76
C ILE A 38 -7.77 -25.52 -7.58
N LEU A 39 -8.75 -24.62 -7.76
CA LEU A 39 -10.02 -24.91 -8.39
C LEU A 39 -9.95 -24.77 -9.92
N PRO A 40 -10.09 -25.86 -10.68
CA PRO A 40 -9.98 -25.81 -12.15
C PRO A 40 -10.99 -24.87 -12.80
N GLU A 41 -12.20 -24.78 -12.26
CA GLU A 41 -13.26 -23.91 -12.79
C GLU A 41 -12.89 -22.41 -12.74
N ARG A 42 -11.99 -22.00 -11.85
CA ARG A 42 -11.52 -20.61 -11.74
C ARG A 42 -10.45 -20.25 -12.75
N ILE A 43 -9.80 -21.26 -13.34
CA ILE A 43 -8.75 -21.09 -14.34
C ILE A 43 -9.21 -21.47 -15.75
N LYS A 44 -10.37 -22.11 -15.89
CA LYS A 44 -10.96 -22.46 -17.19
C LYS A 44 -11.06 -21.20 -18.06
N ASN A 45 -10.60 -21.30 -19.32
CA ASN A 45 -10.55 -20.19 -20.28
C ASN A 45 -9.65 -19.00 -19.85
N ARG A 46 -8.64 -19.23 -18.99
CA ARG A 46 -7.62 -18.24 -18.63
C ARG A 46 -6.33 -18.51 -19.42
N ASP A 47 -5.49 -17.48 -19.48
CA ASP A 47 -4.16 -17.61 -20.11
C ASP A 47 -3.31 -18.64 -19.32
N PRO A 48 -2.97 -19.81 -19.90
CA PRO A 48 -2.16 -20.83 -19.22
C PRO A 48 -0.79 -20.32 -18.79
N ALA A 49 -0.28 -19.28 -19.46
CA ALA A 49 0.99 -18.67 -19.09
C ALA A 49 0.93 -17.87 -17.77
N LYS A 50 -0.27 -17.50 -17.33
CA LYS A 50 -0.49 -16.71 -16.09
C LYS A 50 -1.08 -17.54 -14.95
N TYR A 51 -1.49 -18.78 -15.17
CA TYR A 51 -2.13 -19.59 -14.14
C TYR A 51 -1.43 -20.93 -13.98
N VAL A 52 -1.20 -21.32 -12.74
CA VAL A 52 -0.68 -22.62 -12.33
C VAL A 52 -1.77 -23.32 -11.52
N GLN A 53 -2.31 -24.41 -12.06
CA GLN A 53 -3.27 -25.23 -11.33
C GLN A 53 -2.56 -26.07 -10.29
N GLY A 54 -3.04 -26.01 -9.04
CA GLY A 54 -2.57 -26.86 -7.97
C GLY A 54 -2.75 -26.24 -6.60
N ASP A 55 -2.38 -27.00 -5.58
CA ASP A 55 -2.38 -26.57 -4.19
C ASP A 55 -1.15 -25.68 -3.92
N ALA A 56 -1.35 -24.50 -3.37
CA ALA A 56 -0.27 -23.60 -2.97
C ALA A 56 0.58 -24.14 -1.80
N ALA A 57 0.13 -25.18 -1.12
CA ALA A 57 0.92 -25.91 -0.12
C ALA A 57 1.89 -26.94 -0.75
N ASP A 58 1.77 -27.21 -2.04
CA ASP A 58 2.65 -28.12 -2.77
C ASP A 58 3.88 -27.38 -3.32
N LEU A 59 5.08 -27.86 -2.96
CA LEU A 59 6.34 -27.26 -3.38
C LEU A 59 6.53 -27.28 -4.91
N ASP A 60 6.11 -28.34 -5.59
CA ASP A 60 6.29 -28.46 -7.04
C ASP A 60 5.34 -27.51 -7.79
N VAL A 61 4.17 -27.24 -7.22
CA VAL A 61 3.25 -26.19 -7.72
C VAL A 61 3.87 -24.81 -7.55
N LEU A 62 4.45 -24.52 -6.38
CA LEU A 62 5.13 -23.24 -6.13
C LEU A 62 6.35 -23.06 -7.04
N LYS A 63 7.14 -24.12 -7.27
CA LYS A 63 8.27 -24.07 -8.20
C LYS A 63 7.82 -23.78 -9.63
N ARG A 64 6.75 -24.43 -10.10
CA ARG A 64 6.16 -24.13 -11.43
C ARG A 64 5.66 -22.70 -11.54
N ALA A 65 5.20 -22.13 -10.44
CA ALA A 65 4.81 -20.73 -10.39
C ALA A 65 6.01 -19.76 -10.35
N GLY A 66 7.24 -20.24 -10.16
CA GLY A 66 8.47 -19.45 -10.14
C GLY A 66 8.80 -18.87 -8.78
N ILE A 67 8.37 -19.50 -7.67
CA ILE A 67 8.58 -18.97 -6.30
C ILE A 67 10.07 -18.79 -5.96
N LEU A 68 10.95 -19.60 -6.56
CA LEU A 68 12.36 -19.56 -6.25
C LEU A 68 13.06 -18.28 -6.76
N GLU A 69 12.56 -17.70 -7.84
CA GLU A 69 13.09 -16.49 -8.47
C GLU A 69 12.22 -15.25 -8.22
N ALA A 70 10.98 -15.45 -7.74
CA ALA A 70 10.01 -14.39 -7.56
C ALA A 70 10.54 -13.30 -6.61
N PRO A 71 10.39 -12.00 -6.95
CA PRO A 71 10.73 -10.91 -6.04
C PRO A 71 9.71 -10.81 -4.88
N THR A 72 8.47 -11.18 -5.15
CA THR A 72 7.34 -11.02 -4.23
C THR A 72 6.37 -12.18 -4.35
N VAL A 73 5.85 -12.64 -3.22
CA VAL A 73 4.69 -13.53 -3.14
C VAL A 73 3.53 -12.80 -2.46
N ILE A 74 2.32 -12.93 -3.04
CA ILE A 74 1.10 -12.31 -2.52
C ILE A 74 0.11 -13.41 -2.14
N VAL A 75 -0.17 -13.57 -0.86
CA VAL A 75 -1.08 -14.58 -0.33
C VAL A 75 -2.48 -13.97 -0.21
N THR A 76 -3.43 -14.45 -1.03
CA THR A 76 -4.76 -13.84 -1.18
C THR A 76 -5.92 -14.81 -1.04
N THR A 77 -5.73 -15.96 -0.38
CA THR A 77 -6.84 -16.88 -0.17
C THR A 77 -7.91 -16.25 0.74
N HIS A 78 -9.09 -16.86 0.80
CA HIS A 78 -10.16 -16.36 1.69
C HIS A 78 -10.09 -16.93 3.11
N ASP A 79 -9.21 -17.90 3.32
CA ASP A 79 -8.98 -18.59 4.59
C ASP A 79 -7.75 -17.99 5.28
N ASP A 80 -7.97 -17.35 6.43
CA ASP A 80 -6.90 -16.70 7.19
C ASP A 80 -5.88 -17.69 7.77
N ASP A 81 -6.33 -18.90 8.16
CA ASP A 81 -5.45 -19.91 8.75
C ASP A 81 -4.53 -20.49 7.66
N LEU A 82 -5.08 -20.71 6.46
CA LEU A 82 -4.30 -21.06 5.29
C LEU A 82 -3.31 -19.94 4.91
N ASN A 83 -3.72 -18.68 4.99
CA ASN A 83 -2.84 -17.54 4.70
C ASN A 83 -1.66 -17.49 5.69
N VAL A 84 -1.88 -17.77 6.98
CA VAL A 84 -0.79 -17.89 7.98
C VAL A 84 0.15 -19.04 7.63
N TYR A 85 -0.40 -20.21 7.31
CA TYR A 85 0.41 -21.36 6.91
C TYR A 85 1.27 -21.07 5.67
N LEU A 86 0.66 -20.54 4.61
CA LEU A 86 1.37 -20.22 3.36
C LEU A 86 2.43 -19.14 3.57
N THR A 87 2.17 -18.16 4.45
CA THR A 87 3.15 -17.14 4.81
C THR A 87 4.39 -17.76 5.48
N ILE A 88 4.18 -18.63 6.47
CA ILE A 88 5.28 -19.35 7.14
C ILE A 88 6.04 -20.21 6.12
N TYR A 89 5.30 -20.92 5.27
CA TYR A 89 5.89 -21.83 4.30
C TYR A 89 6.76 -21.08 3.28
N CYS A 90 6.26 -20.01 2.69
CA CYS A 90 7.01 -19.18 1.75
C CYS A 90 8.23 -18.51 2.42
N ARG A 91 8.11 -18.05 3.66
CA ARG A 91 9.24 -17.46 4.40
C ARG A 91 10.32 -18.49 4.72
N ARG A 92 9.95 -19.73 5.02
CA ARG A 92 10.91 -20.82 5.22
C ARG A 92 11.57 -21.27 3.92
N LEU A 93 10.83 -21.23 2.82
CA LEU A 93 11.33 -21.59 1.49
C LEU A 93 12.32 -20.53 0.99
N ARG A 94 12.00 -19.24 1.20
CA ARG A 94 12.82 -18.10 0.79
C ARG A 94 12.81 -17.02 1.89
N SER A 95 13.90 -16.91 2.63
CA SER A 95 14.02 -15.93 3.71
C SER A 95 14.06 -14.48 3.23
N ASP A 96 14.44 -14.26 1.98
CA ASP A 96 14.62 -12.95 1.33
C ASP A 96 13.41 -12.45 0.53
N ILE A 97 12.45 -13.33 0.20
CA ILE A 97 11.29 -12.95 -0.61
C ILE A 97 10.39 -11.95 0.14
N GLN A 98 9.89 -10.95 -0.58
CA GLN A 98 8.85 -10.08 -0.04
C GLN A 98 7.53 -10.83 0.03
N ILE A 99 6.88 -10.82 1.20
CA ILE A 99 5.60 -11.48 1.42
C ILE A 99 4.53 -10.45 1.76
N ILE A 100 3.46 -10.43 0.95
CA ILE A 100 2.27 -9.63 1.20
C ILE A 100 1.13 -10.59 1.48
N SER A 101 0.50 -10.49 2.65
CA SER A 101 -0.56 -11.42 3.05
C SER A 101 -1.87 -10.71 3.30
N ARG A 102 -2.97 -11.33 2.89
CA ARG A 102 -4.32 -10.87 3.16
C ARG A 102 -4.78 -11.36 4.53
N ALA A 103 -5.39 -10.47 5.31
CA ALA A 103 -6.17 -10.79 6.51
C ALA A 103 -7.65 -10.47 6.27
N THR A 104 -8.54 -11.39 6.60
CA THR A 104 -9.99 -11.16 6.60
C THR A 104 -10.43 -10.64 7.96
N ARG A 105 -9.84 -11.20 9.04
CA ARG A 105 -10.13 -10.84 10.43
C ARG A 105 -8.98 -10.03 11.01
N GLU A 106 -9.28 -8.92 11.68
CA GLU A 106 -8.28 -8.01 12.27
C GLU A 106 -7.32 -8.72 13.23
N ARG A 107 -7.83 -9.65 14.05
CA ARG A 107 -7.02 -10.42 15.00
C ARG A 107 -5.89 -11.24 14.36
N ILE A 108 -5.97 -11.52 13.05
CA ILE A 108 -4.97 -12.31 12.32
C ILE A 108 -3.79 -11.45 11.85
N VAL A 109 -3.93 -10.13 11.78
CA VAL A 109 -2.89 -9.21 11.32
C VAL A 109 -1.58 -9.43 12.08
N ALA A 110 -1.62 -9.36 13.41
CA ALA A 110 -0.43 -9.59 14.23
C ALA A 110 0.16 -11.00 14.07
N THR A 111 -0.68 -12.00 13.80
CA THR A 111 -0.23 -13.37 13.55
C THR A 111 0.49 -13.51 12.22
N LEU A 112 -0.01 -12.86 11.15
CA LEU A 112 0.63 -12.83 9.83
C LEU A 112 1.99 -12.13 9.88
N HIS A 113 2.12 -11.03 10.63
CA HIS A 113 3.43 -10.40 10.84
C HIS A 113 4.41 -11.33 11.55
N ARG A 114 3.99 -12.00 12.63
CA ARG A 114 4.83 -13.01 13.30
C ARG A 114 5.15 -14.21 12.42
N ALA A 115 4.25 -14.56 11.50
CA ALA A 115 4.47 -15.62 10.50
C ALA A 115 5.52 -15.23 9.45
N GLY A 116 5.89 -13.95 9.36
CA GLY A 116 6.92 -13.46 8.44
C GLY A 116 6.38 -12.67 7.25
N SER A 117 5.12 -12.22 7.27
CA SER A 117 4.62 -11.27 6.27
C SER A 117 5.28 -9.91 6.44
N ASP A 118 5.78 -9.34 5.35
CA ASP A 118 6.35 -7.99 5.33
C ASP A 118 5.23 -6.94 5.35
N ILE A 119 4.11 -7.24 4.67
CA ILE A 119 2.94 -6.37 4.61
C ILE A 119 1.68 -7.22 4.80
N VAL A 120 0.78 -6.77 5.67
CA VAL A 120 -0.53 -7.40 5.85
C VAL A 120 -1.64 -6.47 5.39
N MET A 121 -2.49 -6.94 4.50
CA MET A 121 -3.65 -6.21 3.98
C MET A 121 -4.92 -6.69 4.69
N SER A 122 -5.42 -5.88 5.63
CA SER A 122 -6.70 -6.11 6.30
C SER A 122 -7.82 -5.33 5.60
N TYR A 123 -8.89 -6.03 5.19
CA TYR A 123 -10.06 -5.37 4.61
C TYR A 123 -10.82 -4.52 5.62
N ALA A 124 -10.86 -4.96 6.89
CA ALA A 124 -11.51 -4.21 7.95
C ALA A 124 -10.80 -2.86 8.14
N SER A 125 -9.48 -2.86 8.24
CA SER A 125 -8.68 -1.64 8.40
C SER A 125 -8.78 -0.73 7.18
N ILE A 126 -8.66 -1.28 5.96
CA ILE A 126 -8.78 -0.50 4.72
C ILE A 126 -10.19 0.11 4.61
N GLY A 127 -11.24 -0.68 4.92
CA GLY A 127 -12.62 -0.21 4.89
C GLY A 127 -12.88 0.88 5.93
N ALA A 128 -12.45 0.68 7.17
CA ALA A 128 -12.59 1.65 8.24
C ALA A 128 -11.85 2.97 7.92
N SER A 129 -10.62 2.87 7.44
CA SER A 129 -9.83 4.04 7.02
C SER A 129 -10.50 4.79 5.88
N SER A 130 -11.05 4.07 4.89
CA SER A 130 -11.79 4.69 3.78
C SER A 130 -13.05 5.41 4.26
N LEU A 131 -13.81 4.83 5.20
CA LEU A 131 -15.00 5.46 5.78
C LEU A 131 -14.64 6.70 6.60
N VAL A 132 -13.61 6.61 7.45
CA VAL A 132 -13.11 7.76 8.21
C VAL A 132 -12.64 8.87 7.28
N ASN A 133 -11.96 8.51 6.19
CA ASN A 133 -11.53 9.47 5.18
C ASN A 133 -12.72 10.19 4.51
N LEU A 134 -13.77 9.46 4.15
CA LEU A 134 -15.00 10.06 3.60
C LEU A 134 -15.67 11.01 4.61
N LEU A 135 -15.74 10.63 5.89
CA LEU A 135 -16.30 11.45 6.96
C LEU A 135 -15.48 12.72 7.22
N ARG A 136 -14.15 12.67 7.04
CA ARG A 136 -13.23 13.81 7.16
C ARG A 136 -13.16 14.69 5.90
N GLY A 137 -14.11 14.55 4.97
CA GLY A 137 -14.14 15.33 3.74
C GLY A 137 -13.06 14.99 2.72
N GLY A 138 -12.59 13.74 2.72
CA GLY A 138 -11.64 13.25 1.71
C GLY A 138 -10.21 13.79 1.84
N ARG A 139 -9.84 14.33 3.00
CA ARG A 139 -8.49 14.91 3.23
C ARG A 139 -7.38 13.87 3.26
N VAL A 140 -7.67 12.64 3.72
CA VAL A 140 -6.69 11.54 3.75
C VAL A 140 -6.75 10.79 2.43
N LEU A 141 -5.66 10.78 1.68
CA LEU A 141 -5.56 10.14 0.35
C LEU A 141 -5.18 8.67 0.46
N MET A 142 -4.40 8.30 1.45
CA MET A 142 -3.91 6.94 1.65
C MET A 142 -3.52 6.73 3.11
N VAL A 143 -3.87 5.56 3.66
CA VAL A 143 -3.42 5.08 4.96
C VAL A 143 -2.64 3.79 4.72
N THR A 144 -1.37 3.76 5.11
CA THR A 144 -0.55 2.54 5.19
C THR A 144 -0.07 2.39 6.62
N GLU A 145 0.41 1.22 7.01
CA GLU A 145 0.86 0.95 8.38
C GLU A 145 1.71 2.07 8.97
N GLY A 146 1.08 2.92 9.80
CA GLY A 146 1.74 4.01 10.53
C GLY A 146 2.05 5.27 9.73
N LEU A 147 1.64 5.37 8.46
CA LEU A 147 1.84 6.57 7.63
C LEU A 147 0.54 6.99 6.96
N ASP A 148 0.16 8.23 7.15
CA ASP A 148 -0.96 8.89 6.50
C ASP A 148 -0.47 9.82 5.40
N ILE A 149 -1.13 9.77 4.24
CA ILE A 149 -0.97 10.76 3.18
C ILE A 149 -2.26 11.55 3.13
N PHE A 150 -2.18 12.83 3.42
CA PHE A 150 -3.34 13.70 3.53
C PHE A 150 -3.15 15.01 2.76
N ARG A 151 -4.27 15.59 2.33
CA ARG A 151 -4.32 16.85 1.58
C ARG A 151 -4.87 17.95 2.45
N VAL A 152 -4.22 19.10 2.42
CA VAL A 152 -4.66 20.31 3.13
C VAL A 152 -4.47 21.54 2.24
N ASP A 153 -5.33 22.52 2.40
CA ASP A 153 -5.07 23.84 1.84
C ASP A 153 -3.88 24.47 2.57
N VAL A 154 -3.08 25.27 1.86
CA VAL A 154 -1.94 25.96 2.48
C VAL A 154 -2.46 26.92 3.54
N PRO A 155 -2.14 26.69 4.84
CA PRO A 155 -2.57 27.61 5.90
C PRO A 155 -1.99 29.01 5.70
N SER A 156 -2.72 30.05 6.10
CA SER A 156 -2.27 31.44 5.98
C SER A 156 -0.93 31.70 6.65
N SER A 157 -0.64 30.96 7.73
CA SER A 157 0.65 31.05 8.46
C SER A 157 1.84 30.50 7.67
N LEU A 158 1.60 29.69 6.63
CA LEU A 158 2.59 29.10 5.74
C LEU A 158 2.61 29.71 4.34
N ALA A 159 1.58 30.52 4.00
CA ALA A 159 1.47 31.18 2.73
C ALA A 159 2.72 32.00 2.40
N ASP A 160 3.16 31.92 1.13
CA ASP A 160 4.30 32.65 0.57
C ASP A 160 5.67 32.34 1.21
N LYS A 161 5.74 31.34 2.08
CA LYS A 161 7.02 30.83 2.62
C LYS A 161 7.60 29.75 1.74
N ARG A 162 8.92 29.67 1.67
CA ARG A 162 9.59 28.51 1.07
C ARG A 162 9.39 27.28 1.96
N ILE A 163 9.36 26.10 1.36
CA ILE A 163 9.23 24.83 2.10
C ILE A 163 10.34 24.72 3.16
N ALA A 164 11.58 25.08 2.81
CA ALA A 164 12.70 25.07 3.76
C ALA A 164 12.46 25.95 4.99
N ASP A 165 11.79 27.09 4.82
CA ASP A 165 11.55 28.08 5.87
C ASP A 165 10.23 27.82 6.64
N SER A 166 9.42 26.88 6.16
CA SER A 166 8.10 26.56 6.73
C SER A 166 8.17 25.89 8.10
N SER A 167 9.30 25.25 8.42
CA SER A 167 9.50 24.42 9.62
C SER A 167 8.46 23.30 9.80
N ILE A 168 7.74 22.89 8.73
CA ILE A 168 6.71 21.86 8.80
C ILE A 168 7.30 20.57 9.39
N ARG A 169 8.41 20.09 8.82
CA ARG A 169 9.04 18.85 9.25
C ARG A 169 9.48 18.88 10.71
N GLN A 170 10.15 19.98 11.11
CA GLN A 170 10.72 20.11 12.46
C GLN A 170 9.64 20.19 13.53
N ARG A 171 8.50 20.83 13.21
CA ARG A 171 7.42 21.09 14.17
C ARG A 171 6.38 19.99 14.23
N THR A 172 6.21 19.22 13.16
CA THR A 172 5.10 18.25 13.05
C THR A 172 5.52 16.85 12.66
N GLY A 173 6.74 16.66 12.13
CA GLY A 173 7.17 15.39 11.57
C GLY A 173 6.61 15.08 10.16
N CYS A 174 5.77 15.98 9.60
CA CYS A 174 5.20 15.80 8.25
C CYS A 174 6.18 16.26 7.17
N HIS A 175 6.07 15.61 5.99
CA HIS A 175 6.81 16.00 4.79
C HIS A 175 5.86 16.42 3.68
N VAL A 176 6.14 17.52 2.99
CA VAL A 176 5.42 17.92 1.78
C VAL A 176 5.90 17.04 0.62
N ILE A 177 4.99 16.27 0.02
CA ILE A 177 5.31 15.37 -1.09
C ILE A 177 4.72 15.81 -2.43
N ALA A 178 3.71 16.68 -2.41
CA ALA A 178 3.17 17.29 -3.61
C ALA A 178 2.48 18.60 -3.30
N MET A 179 2.33 19.45 -4.32
CA MET A 179 1.51 20.65 -4.29
C MET A 179 0.59 20.65 -5.52
N SER A 180 -0.62 21.15 -5.36
CA SER A 180 -1.56 21.40 -6.45
C SER A 180 -1.88 22.90 -6.51
N ILE A 181 -1.59 23.51 -7.65
CA ILE A 181 -1.85 24.93 -7.92
C ILE A 181 -2.75 24.98 -9.14
N GLU A 182 -3.97 25.52 -9.00
CA GLU A 182 -4.94 25.61 -10.11
C GLU A 182 -5.14 24.30 -10.88
N GLY A 183 -5.16 23.15 -10.16
CA GLY A 183 -5.35 21.84 -10.77
C GLY A 183 -4.09 21.24 -11.42
N ARG A 184 -2.94 21.91 -11.35
CA ARG A 184 -1.65 21.37 -11.78
C ARG A 184 -0.91 20.79 -10.57
N GLU A 185 -0.64 19.50 -10.61
CA GLU A 185 0.12 18.83 -9.54
C GLU A 185 1.62 18.95 -9.79
N ARG A 186 2.35 19.36 -8.76
CA ARG A 186 3.81 19.31 -8.71
C ARG A 186 4.24 18.31 -7.65
N ILE A 187 4.81 17.20 -8.10
CA ILE A 187 5.24 16.10 -7.24
C ILE A 187 6.69 16.33 -6.82
N ILE A 188 7.00 16.08 -5.55
CA ILE A 188 8.33 16.27 -4.93
C ILE A 188 8.83 17.70 -5.14
N PRO A 189 8.16 18.69 -4.51
CA PRO A 189 8.61 20.06 -4.60
C PRO A 189 9.98 20.24 -3.92
N GLY A 190 10.83 21.09 -4.50
CA GLY A 190 12.14 21.41 -3.94
C GLY A 190 12.04 22.24 -2.65
N PRO A 191 13.10 22.27 -1.83
CA PRO A 191 13.12 23.03 -0.58
C PRO A 191 12.93 24.54 -0.76
N ASP A 192 13.34 25.07 -1.91
CA ASP A 192 13.24 26.51 -2.24
C ASP A 192 11.90 26.90 -2.86
N GLU A 193 10.99 25.92 -3.08
CA GLU A 193 9.67 26.22 -3.61
C GLU A 193 8.81 26.93 -2.58
N VAL A 194 8.08 27.93 -3.08
CA VAL A 194 7.15 28.74 -2.28
C VAL A 194 5.81 28.04 -2.18
N LEU A 195 5.17 28.13 -1.04
CA LEU A 195 3.81 27.62 -0.76
C LEU A 195 2.78 28.72 -1.07
N PRO A 196 2.11 28.72 -2.24
CA PRO A 196 1.16 29.79 -2.58
C PRO A 196 -0.09 29.73 -1.69
N ALA A 197 -0.65 30.88 -1.33
CA ALA A 197 -1.81 31.01 -0.43
C ALA A 197 -3.06 30.22 -0.88
N HIS A 198 -3.22 29.96 -2.20
CA HIS A 198 -4.39 29.26 -2.76
C HIS A 198 -4.05 27.85 -3.24
N ALA A 199 -2.88 27.33 -2.88
CA ALA A 199 -2.47 25.99 -3.24
C ALA A 199 -2.98 24.97 -2.22
N GLN A 200 -3.10 23.74 -2.69
CA GLN A 200 -3.24 22.58 -1.83
C GLN A 200 -1.91 21.84 -1.74
N MET A 201 -1.54 21.39 -0.57
CA MET A 201 -0.37 20.55 -0.38
C MET A 201 -0.76 19.15 0.07
N VAL A 202 0.00 18.16 -0.37
CA VAL A 202 -0.10 16.78 0.06
C VAL A 202 1.06 16.50 1.00
N LEU A 203 0.73 16.04 2.17
CA LEU A 203 1.66 15.75 3.26
C LEU A 203 1.69 14.24 3.52
N ILE A 204 2.85 13.73 3.95
CA ILE A 204 3.01 12.39 4.50
C ILE A 204 3.56 12.51 5.92
N GLY A 205 2.99 11.73 6.84
CA GLY A 205 3.41 11.67 8.24
C GLY A 205 2.72 10.54 8.98
N SER A 206 3.06 10.33 10.27
CA SER A 206 2.27 9.45 11.13
C SER A 206 0.93 10.10 11.50
N MET A 207 0.01 9.33 12.06
CA MET A 207 -1.26 9.86 12.59
C MET A 207 -1.01 10.96 13.63
N GLU A 208 0.01 10.81 14.48
CA GLU A 208 0.41 11.82 15.44
C GLU A 208 0.95 13.07 14.75
N ALA A 209 1.74 12.90 13.68
CA ALA A 209 2.27 13.99 12.88
C ALA A 209 1.16 14.79 12.18
N GLU A 210 0.15 14.11 11.61
CA GLU A 210 -1.05 14.75 11.05
C GLU A 210 -1.78 15.58 12.09
N LYS A 211 -2.05 14.98 13.26
CA LYS A 211 -2.70 15.68 14.36
C LYS A 211 -1.90 16.93 14.78
N GLN A 212 -0.59 16.79 14.94
CA GLN A 212 0.29 17.88 15.31
C GLN A 212 0.34 18.98 14.23
N PHE A 213 0.28 18.59 12.95
CA PHE A 213 0.18 19.56 11.87
C PHE A 213 -1.10 20.39 11.95
N LEU A 214 -2.24 19.75 12.17
CA LEU A 214 -3.53 20.44 12.31
C LEU A 214 -3.59 21.34 13.56
N GLU A 215 -2.97 20.94 14.66
CA GLU A 215 -2.86 21.75 15.87
C GLU A 215 -1.96 22.97 15.68
N VAL A 216 -0.82 22.79 15.00
CA VAL A 216 0.21 23.83 14.84
C VAL A 216 -0.13 24.84 13.74
N PHE A 217 -0.75 24.38 12.65
CA PHE A 217 -0.99 25.19 11.46
C PHE A 217 -2.46 25.29 11.06
N GLY A 218 -3.34 24.42 11.60
CA GLY A 218 -4.76 24.34 11.24
C GLY A 218 -5.67 25.40 11.88
N GLY A 219 -5.16 26.28 12.69
CA GLY A 219 -5.93 27.32 13.43
C GLY A 219 -6.46 28.50 12.60
N GLY A 220 -6.63 28.32 11.29
CA GLY A 220 -7.08 29.38 10.39
C GLY A 220 -8.46 29.18 9.71
N SER A 221 -9.27 28.21 10.14
CA SER A 221 -10.57 27.94 9.50
C SER A 221 -11.70 27.77 10.51
N ALA A 222 -11.89 28.76 11.38
CA ALA A 222 -13.11 28.91 12.17
C ALA A 222 -13.41 30.40 12.31
N GLU A 223 -13.98 30.95 11.23
CA GLU A 223 -14.86 32.14 11.25
C GLU A 223 -15.15 32.54 9.79
N GLY A 224 -16.39 32.32 9.36
CA GLY A 224 -16.91 32.79 8.08
C GLY A 224 -18.10 31.94 7.61
#